data_821ebf87f398fd917dd6af9527cb1206
#
_entry.id   821ebf87f398fd917dd6af9527cb1206
#
_cell.length_a   1.000
_cell.length_b   1.000
_cell.length_c   1.000
_cell.angle_alpha   90.00
_cell.angle_beta   90.00
_cell.angle_gamma   90.00
#
_symmetry.space_group_name_H-M   'P 1'
#
loop_
_entity.id
_entity.type
_entity.pdbx_description
1 polymer ?
#
loop_
_entity_poly.entity_id
_entity_poly.type
_entity_poly.pdbx_seq_one_letter_code
_entity_poly.pdbx_strand_id
1 'polypeptide(L)'
;MELNEAETEVVDSKKLHKYDAALYSKMSMNISGGEENTGRLNIYAENEGLGTELHLTMNGGTVNIISGNDGINTNEEKVSVTTINDGWLNIRVDGGTGEGDGIDSNGWLVINGGVVHAAACSTSMDAGIDSDKGIHINGGTVVATGNMLDHIAESEQNYVVFNFRDKIKAGEEIALVKDEESHFLSMPNDYTYLVVSKASFGEEGTCTLWRGEEQLQVVEISGGDMMPPASLDRGQIPDEFVHEMPEGFEPGQKPGGRGGRDFGQINVEDAVMEFEIKEGGNMYMVVSNRI
;
A
#
# COMPACT_ATOMS: atom_id res chain seq x y z
N MET A 1 -17.96 -9.61 24.28
CA MET A 1 -18.37 -8.31 23.74
C MET A 1 -19.36 -8.67 22.64
N GLU A 2 -20.65 -8.40 22.80
CA GLU A 2 -21.60 -8.59 21.70
C GLU A 2 -21.28 -7.52 20.66
N LEU A 3 -21.03 -7.95 19.44
CA LEU A 3 -20.92 -7.05 18.29
C LEU A 3 -22.33 -6.47 18.08
N ASN A 4 -22.49 -5.16 18.22
CA ASN A 4 -23.70 -4.53 17.76
C ASN A 4 -23.80 -4.74 16.25
N GLU A 5 -24.93 -5.26 15.79
CA GLU A 5 -25.22 -5.27 14.36
C GLU A 5 -25.08 -3.83 13.85
N ALA A 6 -24.28 -3.65 12.80
CA ALA A 6 -24.08 -2.35 12.18
C ALA A 6 -25.46 -1.77 11.81
N GLU A 7 -25.83 -0.63 12.38
CA GLU A 7 -27.03 0.09 11.98
C GLU A 7 -26.81 0.57 10.55
N THR A 8 -27.46 -0.09 9.60
CA THR A 8 -27.46 0.34 8.21
C THR A 8 -28.43 1.50 8.05
N GLU A 9 -27.95 2.72 8.06
CA GLU A 9 -28.72 3.89 7.67
C GLU A 9 -28.75 3.98 6.14
N VAL A 10 -29.95 4.04 5.55
CA VAL A 10 -30.14 4.26 4.11
C VAL A 10 -30.51 5.72 3.91
N VAL A 11 -29.56 6.55 3.46
CA VAL A 11 -29.81 7.93 3.05
C VAL A 11 -29.69 8.02 1.54
N ASP A 12 -30.71 8.53 0.86
CA ASP A 12 -30.77 8.72 -0.59
C ASP A 12 -30.42 7.46 -1.42
N SER A 13 -30.91 6.30 -1.00
CA SER A 13 -30.65 4.99 -1.60
C SER A 13 -29.22 4.48 -1.46
N LYS A 14 -28.34 5.16 -0.74
CA LYS A 14 -27.00 4.68 -0.40
C LYS A 14 -27.01 4.02 0.97
N LYS A 15 -26.44 2.83 1.03
CA LYS A 15 -26.18 2.14 2.28
C LYS A 15 -24.94 2.79 2.92
N LEU A 16 -25.12 3.46 4.05
CA LEU A 16 -24.00 3.99 4.83
C LEU A 16 -23.55 2.92 5.82
N HIS A 17 -22.45 2.25 5.52
CA HIS A 17 -21.77 1.31 6.41
C HIS A 17 -20.70 2.08 7.20
N LYS A 18 -21.12 2.90 8.16
CA LYS A 18 -20.17 3.77 8.89
C LYS A 18 -19.60 3.15 10.17
N TYR A 19 -19.97 1.93 10.56
CA TYR A 19 -19.63 1.35 11.87
C TYR A 19 -19.28 -0.13 11.79
N ASP A 20 -18.65 -0.55 10.73
CA ASP A 20 -18.38 -1.95 10.44
C ASP A 20 -16.95 -2.41 10.78
N ALA A 21 -16.12 -1.49 11.28
CA ALA A 21 -14.80 -1.83 11.81
C ALA A 21 -14.87 -2.45 13.22
N ALA A 22 -14.01 -3.42 13.50
CA ALA A 22 -13.90 -4.03 14.83
C ALA A 22 -13.54 -3.01 15.92
N LEU A 23 -12.75 -2.00 15.58
CA LEU A 23 -12.48 -0.84 16.42
C LEU A 23 -12.72 0.43 15.59
N TYR A 24 -13.72 1.20 15.96
CA TYR A 24 -14.19 2.37 15.22
C TYR A 24 -14.21 3.65 16.05
N SER A 25 -13.86 4.78 15.40
CA SER A 25 -13.97 6.12 15.97
C SER A 25 -14.68 7.08 15.03
N LYS A 26 -15.69 7.80 15.51
CA LYS A 26 -16.36 8.92 14.78
C LYS A 26 -15.47 10.13 14.55
N MET A 27 -14.30 10.15 15.15
CA MET A 27 -13.35 11.25 15.07
C MET A 27 -12.01 10.68 14.65
N SER A 28 -10.93 11.11 15.28
CA SER A 28 -9.60 10.56 15.07
C SER A 28 -9.29 9.46 16.07
N MET A 29 -8.34 8.61 15.73
CA MET A 29 -7.81 7.54 16.56
C MET A 29 -6.30 7.66 16.67
N ASN A 30 -5.76 7.55 17.91
CA ASN A 30 -4.33 7.45 18.14
C ASN A 30 -4.00 6.11 18.79
N ILE A 31 -3.02 5.42 18.25
CA ILE A 31 -2.51 4.16 18.75
C ILE A 31 -1.06 4.35 19.16
N SER A 32 -0.70 3.92 20.36
CA SER A 32 0.69 3.93 20.83
C SER A 32 1.00 2.66 21.60
N GLY A 33 2.29 2.29 21.65
CA GLY A 33 2.76 1.11 22.36
C GLY A 33 2.89 1.30 23.87
N GLY A 34 2.43 2.43 24.41
CA GLY A 34 2.71 2.83 25.78
C GLY A 34 4.14 3.33 25.96
N GLU A 35 4.53 3.57 27.20
CA GLU A 35 5.82 4.20 27.55
C GLU A 35 7.04 3.39 27.10
N GLU A 36 6.92 2.05 27.08
CA GLU A 36 7.99 1.14 26.66
C GLU A 36 7.83 0.64 25.21
N ASN A 37 6.86 1.14 24.47
CA ASN A 37 6.52 0.71 23.10
C ASN A 37 6.22 -0.79 22.94
N THR A 38 5.75 -1.45 24.00
CA THR A 38 5.49 -2.91 24.03
C THR A 38 4.01 -3.28 23.91
N GLY A 39 3.13 -2.29 23.83
CA GLY A 39 1.69 -2.48 23.67
C GLY A 39 1.37 -3.32 22.44
N ARG A 40 0.38 -4.19 22.54
CA ARG A 40 -0.04 -5.08 21.46
C ARG A 40 -1.55 -5.07 21.30
N LEU A 41 -1.99 -4.89 20.05
CA LEU A 41 -3.39 -4.97 19.62
C LEU A 41 -3.52 -6.07 18.54
N ASN A 42 -4.40 -7.04 18.79
CA ASN A 42 -4.71 -8.07 17.80
C ASN A 42 -6.19 -7.97 17.45
N ILE A 43 -6.49 -7.83 16.15
CA ILE A 43 -7.83 -7.64 15.62
C ILE A 43 -8.15 -8.80 14.67
N TYR A 44 -9.34 -9.36 14.85
CA TYR A 44 -9.97 -10.30 13.93
C TYR A 44 -11.36 -9.74 13.64
N ALA A 45 -11.56 -9.29 12.41
CA ALA A 45 -12.78 -8.61 11.99
C ALA A 45 -13.45 -9.36 10.83
N GLU A 46 -14.77 -9.47 10.86
CA GLU A 46 -15.54 -10.00 9.73
C GLU A 46 -15.59 -9.02 8.55
N ASN A 47 -15.47 -7.71 8.84
CA ASN A 47 -15.38 -6.63 7.88
C ASN A 47 -14.08 -5.84 8.12
N GLU A 48 -14.10 -4.55 8.40
CA GLU A 48 -12.90 -3.73 8.60
C GLU A 48 -12.22 -3.97 9.96
N GLY A 49 -10.89 -3.83 9.98
CA GLY A 49 -10.13 -3.96 11.23
C GLY A 49 -10.21 -2.70 12.10
N LEU A 50 -9.69 -1.60 11.62
CA LEU A 50 -9.71 -0.27 12.25
C LEU A 50 -10.42 0.71 11.32
N GLY A 51 -11.40 1.44 11.84
CA GLY A 51 -12.13 2.46 11.10
C GLY A 51 -12.16 3.81 11.81
N THR A 52 -11.96 4.90 11.09
CA THR A 52 -12.14 6.26 11.61
C THR A 52 -12.83 7.15 10.58
N GLU A 53 -13.61 8.13 11.04
CA GLU A 53 -14.15 9.15 10.13
C GLU A 53 -13.08 10.16 9.73
N LEU A 54 -12.13 10.53 10.61
CA LEU A 54 -11.14 11.55 10.34
C LEU A 54 -9.73 10.97 10.18
N HIS A 55 -8.93 11.00 11.24
CA HIS A 55 -7.52 10.65 11.15
C HIS A 55 -7.19 9.43 11.99
N LEU A 56 -6.31 8.59 11.49
CA LEU A 56 -5.68 7.53 12.27
C LEU A 56 -4.18 7.82 12.38
N THR A 57 -3.65 7.79 13.60
CA THR A 57 -2.21 7.95 13.84
C THR A 57 -1.70 6.80 14.68
N MET A 58 -0.71 6.07 14.17
CA MET A 58 0.02 5.04 14.89
C MET A 58 1.40 5.56 15.27
N ASN A 59 1.67 5.69 16.58
CA ASN A 59 2.92 6.19 17.13
C ASN A 59 3.79 5.08 17.74
N GLY A 60 3.36 3.82 17.66
CA GLY A 60 4.14 2.70 18.18
C GLY A 60 3.29 1.51 18.60
N GLY A 61 3.95 0.51 19.19
CA GLY A 61 3.35 -0.76 19.57
C GLY A 61 3.32 -1.78 18.43
N THR A 62 2.61 -2.87 18.64
CA THR A 62 2.40 -3.90 17.63
C THR A 62 0.91 -4.03 17.35
N VAL A 63 0.49 -3.81 16.11
CA VAL A 63 -0.89 -3.98 15.65
C VAL A 63 -0.92 -5.10 14.62
N ASN A 64 -1.71 -6.13 14.89
CA ASN A 64 -1.94 -7.23 13.98
C ASN A 64 -3.43 -7.28 13.62
N ILE A 65 -3.74 -7.26 12.33
CA ILE A 65 -5.10 -7.23 11.80
C ILE A 65 -5.30 -8.39 10.85
N ILE A 66 -6.38 -9.13 11.04
CA ILE A 66 -6.96 -10.02 10.06
C ILE A 66 -8.40 -9.55 9.86
N SER A 67 -8.73 -9.13 8.65
CA SER A 67 -10.03 -8.52 8.31
C SER A 67 -10.65 -9.19 7.09
N GLY A 68 -11.97 -9.16 7.01
CA GLY A 68 -12.72 -9.65 5.85
C GLY A 68 -12.78 -8.64 4.71
N ASN A 69 -12.67 -7.36 5.01
CA ASN A 69 -12.52 -6.21 4.14
C ASN A 69 -11.26 -5.43 4.59
N ASP A 70 -11.24 -4.10 4.47
CA ASP A 70 -10.04 -3.31 4.73
C ASP A 70 -9.42 -3.57 6.11
N GLY A 71 -8.10 -3.59 6.14
CA GLY A 71 -7.39 -3.68 7.41
C GLY A 71 -7.55 -2.39 8.22
N ILE A 72 -7.32 -1.27 7.58
CA ILE A 72 -7.54 0.09 8.10
C ILE A 72 -8.33 0.87 7.06
N ASN A 73 -9.38 1.59 7.51
CA ASN A 73 -10.13 2.51 6.67
C ASN A 73 -10.29 3.87 7.39
N THR A 74 -9.95 4.96 6.70
CA THR A 74 -10.18 6.34 7.16
C THR A 74 -11.10 7.05 6.17
N ASN A 75 -12.36 7.34 6.61
CA ASN A 75 -13.53 7.47 5.74
C ASN A 75 -13.80 8.86 5.16
N GLU A 76 -13.34 9.96 5.77
CA GLU A 76 -13.73 11.30 5.30
C GLU A 76 -12.98 11.67 4.03
N GLU A 77 -13.70 11.73 2.92
CA GLU A 77 -13.16 12.07 1.61
C GLU A 77 -12.35 13.37 1.64
N LYS A 78 -11.12 13.34 1.14
CA LYS A 78 -10.25 14.50 0.97
C LYS A 78 -9.81 15.21 2.27
N VAL A 79 -10.08 14.60 3.42
CA VAL A 79 -9.77 15.18 4.74
C VAL A 79 -8.97 14.21 5.59
N SER A 80 -9.32 12.91 5.56
CA SER A 80 -8.70 11.91 6.41
C SER A 80 -7.22 11.72 6.12
N VAL A 81 -6.46 11.43 7.17
CA VAL A 81 -5.04 11.09 7.05
C VAL A 81 -4.75 9.86 7.91
N THR A 82 -4.22 8.83 7.29
CA THR A 82 -3.63 7.71 8.00
C THR A 82 -2.13 7.95 8.12
N THR A 83 -1.63 8.08 9.36
CA THR A 83 -0.21 8.37 9.63
C THR A 83 0.41 7.24 10.45
N ILE A 84 1.50 6.65 9.96
CA ILE A 84 2.30 5.65 10.68
C ILE A 84 3.64 6.27 11.00
N ASN A 85 3.89 6.57 12.29
CA ASN A 85 5.14 7.17 12.76
C ASN A 85 6.13 6.13 13.28
N ASP A 86 5.64 5.05 13.90
CA ASP A 86 6.48 3.99 14.47
C ASP A 86 5.64 2.74 14.82
N GLY A 87 6.31 1.66 15.18
CA GLY A 87 5.71 0.39 15.61
C GLY A 87 5.72 -0.68 14.53
N TRP A 88 4.96 -1.74 14.79
CA TRP A 88 4.81 -2.89 13.88
C TRP A 88 3.34 -3.01 13.49
N LEU A 89 3.03 -2.80 12.24
CA LEU A 89 1.72 -2.95 11.66
C LEU A 89 1.72 -4.13 10.69
N ASN A 90 0.95 -5.17 11.01
CA ASN A 90 0.80 -6.35 10.17
C ASN A 90 -0.68 -6.51 9.80
N ILE A 91 -0.98 -6.46 8.52
CA ILE A 91 -2.33 -6.57 7.99
C ILE A 91 -2.41 -7.72 7.00
N ARG A 92 -3.44 -8.53 7.19
CA ARG A 92 -3.88 -9.53 6.23
C ARG A 92 -5.38 -9.38 5.99
N VAL A 93 -5.76 -9.05 4.78
CA VAL A 93 -7.16 -9.12 4.35
C VAL A 93 -7.45 -10.54 3.91
N ASP A 94 -8.30 -11.27 4.63
CA ASP A 94 -8.63 -12.66 4.29
C ASP A 94 -9.70 -12.77 3.19
N GLY A 95 -10.35 -11.64 2.87
CA GLY A 95 -11.31 -11.53 1.78
C GLY A 95 -12.66 -12.18 2.08
N GLY A 96 -13.07 -12.21 3.34
CA GLY A 96 -14.39 -12.72 3.75
C GLY A 96 -15.55 -12.01 3.07
N THR A 97 -15.38 -10.73 2.70
CA THR A 97 -16.34 -9.93 1.91
C THR A 97 -16.13 -10.06 0.40
N GLY A 98 -14.98 -10.57 -0.04
CA GLY A 98 -14.59 -10.72 -1.44
C GLY A 98 -13.73 -9.57 -1.98
N GLU A 99 -13.45 -8.53 -1.17
CA GLU A 99 -12.64 -7.36 -1.49
C GLU A 99 -11.91 -6.86 -0.23
N GLY A 100 -11.05 -5.88 -0.37
CA GLY A 100 -10.45 -5.10 0.71
C GLY A 100 -8.97 -4.79 0.52
N ASP A 101 -8.64 -3.54 0.85
CA ASP A 101 -7.28 -3.03 0.87
C ASP A 101 -6.59 -3.35 2.21
N GLY A 102 -5.26 -3.39 2.20
CA GLY A 102 -4.55 -3.48 3.47
C GLY A 102 -4.78 -2.21 4.30
N ILE A 103 -4.50 -1.06 3.72
CA ILE A 103 -4.81 0.27 4.26
C ILE A 103 -5.53 1.04 3.16
N ASP A 104 -6.74 1.51 3.44
CA ASP A 104 -7.50 2.46 2.63
C ASP A 104 -7.58 3.82 3.35
N SER A 105 -7.22 4.89 2.66
CA SER A 105 -7.38 6.24 3.17
C SER A 105 -8.08 7.12 2.14
N ASN A 106 -9.30 7.54 2.42
CA ASN A 106 -10.05 8.48 1.56
C ASN A 106 -9.45 9.91 1.53
N GLY A 107 -8.28 10.06 2.10
CA GLY A 107 -7.44 11.26 2.06
C GLY A 107 -5.99 10.90 1.77
N TRP A 108 -5.08 11.08 2.70
CA TRP A 108 -3.65 10.79 2.53
C TRP A 108 -3.19 9.62 3.39
N LEU A 109 -2.24 8.86 2.88
CA LEU A 109 -1.47 7.90 3.67
C LEU A 109 -0.02 8.39 3.82
N VAL A 110 0.44 8.55 5.06
CA VAL A 110 1.79 9.03 5.37
C VAL A 110 2.50 8.03 6.27
N ILE A 111 3.61 7.47 5.80
CA ILE A 111 4.43 6.50 6.54
C ILE A 111 5.77 7.17 6.83
N ASN A 112 5.97 7.59 8.09
CA ASN A 112 7.18 8.26 8.54
C ASN A 112 8.18 7.29 9.20
N GLY A 113 7.73 6.09 9.60
CA GLY A 113 8.58 5.14 10.30
C GLY A 113 7.89 3.82 10.60
N GLY A 114 8.52 3.01 11.46
CA GLY A 114 8.01 1.71 11.84
C GLY A 114 8.19 0.62 10.78
N VAL A 115 7.46 -0.48 10.96
CA VAL A 115 7.42 -1.61 10.03
C VAL A 115 5.97 -1.85 9.62
N VAL A 116 5.68 -1.74 8.34
CA VAL A 116 4.36 -1.94 7.75
C VAL A 116 4.40 -3.13 6.80
N HIS A 117 3.66 -4.18 7.14
CA HIS A 117 3.36 -5.30 6.28
C HIS A 117 1.85 -5.32 6.01
N ALA A 118 1.45 -5.07 4.77
CA ALA A 118 0.05 -4.96 4.39
C ALA A 118 -0.26 -5.82 3.17
N ALA A 119 -1.14 -6.80 3.34
CA ALA A 119 -1.57 -7.70 2.29
C ALA A 119 -3.07 -7.55 2.02
N ALA A 120 -3.41 -7.03 0.83
CA ALA A 120 -4.77 -6.88 0.35
C ALA A 120 -5.45 -8.21 0.06
N CYS A 121 -6.75 -8.16 -0.20
CA CYS A 121 -7.54 -9.31 -0.64
C CYS A 121 -6.95 -9.93 -1.92
N SER A 122 -6.79 -11.25 -1.93
CA SER A 122 -6.16 -11.98 -3.04
C SER A 122 -7.08 -12.15 -4.25
N THR A 123 -8.39 -11.93 -4.10
CA THR A 123 -9.41 -12.23 -5.12
C THR A 123 -9.96 -11.00 -5.84
N SER A 124 -9.69 -9.81 -5.33
CA SER A 124 -10.13 -8.53 -5.87
C SER A 124 -8.97 -7.69 -6.43
N MET A 125 -9.30 -6.55 -7.00
CA MET A 125 -8.35 -5.58 -7.55
C MET A 125 -8.07 -4.50 -6.49
N ASP A 126 -7.51 -4.93 -5.36
CA ASP A 126 -7.21 -4.07 -4.21
C ASP A 126 -5.70 -3.97 -3.98
N ALA A 127 -5.28 -2.93 -3.28
CA ALA A 127 -3.90 -2.60 -2.99
C ALA A 127 -3.51 -2.91 -1.54
N GLY A 128 -2.25 -3.26 -1.29
CA GLY A 128 -1.75 -3.38 0.09
C GLY A 128 -1.80 -2.04 0.83
N ILE A 129 -1.61 -0.95 0.09
CA ILE A 129 -1.75 0.44 0.55
C ILE A 129 -2.46 1.24 -0.54
N ASP A 130 -3.54 1.91 -0.16
CA ASP A 130 -4.39 2.74 -1.02
C ASP A 130 -4.65 4.11 -0.41
N SER A 131 -4.84 5.13 -1.26
CA SER A 131 -5.11 6.49 -0.80
C SER A 131 -5.64 7.38 -1.92
N ASP A 132 -6.78 8.01 -1.73
CA ASP A 132 -7.41 8.92 -2.70
C ASP A 132 -6.55 10.14 -3.09
N LYS A 133 -5.64 10.58 -2.21
CA LYS A 133 -4.86 11.80 -2.38
C LYS A 133 -3.37 11.56 -2.61
N GLY A 134 -2.88 10.42 -2.26
CA GLY A 134 -1.51 9.98 -2.44
C GLY A 134 -0.88 9.38 -1.20
N ILE A 135 0.02 8.47 -1.46
CA ILE A 135 0.79 7.74 -0.47
C ILE A 135 2.17 8.38 -0.37
N HIS A 136 2.59 8.76 0.84
CA HIS A 136 3.92 9.30 1.11
C HIS A 136 4.70 8.33 2.00
N ILE A 137 5.83 7.84 1.50
CA ILE A 137 6.73 6.94 2.24
C ILE A 137 8.00 7.74 2.59
N ASN A 138 8.01 8.30 3.80
CA ASN A 138 9.11 9.16 4.27
C ASN A 138 10.14 8.39 5.10
N GLY A 139 9.76 7.18 5.57
CA GLY A 139 10.66 6.36 6.40
C GLY A 139 10.11 4.97 6.71
N GLY A 140 10.86 4.22 7.52
CA GLY A 140 10.46 2.90 7.98
C GLY A 140 10.81 1.75 7.02
N THR A 141 10.17 0.62 7.25
CA THR A 141 10.18 -0.54 6.36
C THR A 141 8.76 -0.82 5.91
N VAL A 142 8.50 -0.74 4.61
CA VAL A 142 7.19 -0.99 4.02
C VAL A 142 7.26 -2.20 3.10
N VAL A 143 6.37 -3.16 3.31
CA VAL A 143 6.11 -4.28 2.39
C VAL A 143 4.61 -4.34 2.19
N ALA A 144 4.15 -3.99 0.99
CA ALA A 144 2.73 -3.97 0.68
C ALA A 144 2.45 -4.78 -0.59
N THR A 145 1.39 -5.60 -0.56
CA THR A 145 1.04 -6.50 -1.66
C THR A 145 -0.45 -6.47 -1.98
N GLY A 146 -0.76 -6.52 -3.27
CA GLY A 146 -2.13 -6.55 -3.77
C GLY A 146 -2.19 -6.95 -5.23
N ASN A 147 -3.35 -6.77 -5.85
CA ASN A 147 -3.56 -6.98 -7.29
C ASN A 147 -3.73 -5.66 -8.03
N MET A 148 -3.64 -4.56 -7.33
CA MET A 148 -3.62 -3.19 -7.82
C MET A 148 -2.44 -2.45 -7.19
N LEU A 149 -2.00 -1.39 -7.84
CA LEU A 149 -1.07 -0.40 -7.32
C LEU A 149 -1.78 0.95 -7.33
N ASP A 150 -1.82 1.60 -6.18
CA ASP A 150 -2.25 2.97 -6.09
C ASP A 150 -1.09 3.97 -6.22
N HIS A 151 -1.41 5.25 -6.29
CA HIS A 151 -0.45 6.31 -6.52
C HIS A 151 0.44 6.56 -5.29
N ILE A 152 1.71 6.19 -5.40
CA ILE A 152 2.73 6.63 -4.45
C ILE A 152 3.25 7.98 -4.91
N ALA A 153 2.98 9.01 -4.10
CA ALA A 153 3.39 10.40 -4.35
C ALA A 153 4.89 10.57 -4.10
N GLU A 154 5.39 11.80 -4.26
CA GLU A 154 6.75 12.15 -3.88
C GLU A 154 7.00 11.78 -2.42
N SER A 155 8.03 11.01 -2.17
CA SER A 155 8.37 10.39 -0.90
C SER A 155 9.83 10.68 -0.56
N GLU A 156 10.14 10.86 0.73
CA GLU A 156 11.52 11.11 1.17
C GLU A 156 12.39 9.84 1.17
N GLN A 157 11.77 8.66 1.20
CA GLN A 157 12.46 7.38 1.16
C GLN A 157 12.24 6.69 -0.19
N ASN A 158 13.31 6.11 -0.73
CA ASN A 158 13.24 5.34 -1.97
C ASN A 158 12.39 4.09 -1.80
N TYR A 159 11.64 3.76 -2.85
CA TYR A 159 10.84 2.55 -2.91
C TYR A 159 10.98 1.86 -4.28
N VAL A 160 10.69 0.58 -4.30
CA VAL A 160 10.60 -0.21 -5.53
C VAL A 160 9.27 -0.94 -5.59
N VAL A 161 8.70 -0.96 -6.78
CA VAL A 161 7.47 -1.70 -7.11
C VAL A 161 7.80 -2.80 -8.10
N PHE A 162 7.41 -4.02 -7.78
CA PHE A 162 7.45 -5.14 -8.71
C PHE A 162 6.04 -5.50 -9.16
N ASN A 163 5.83 -5.54 -10.48
CA ASN A 163 4.62 -6.06 -11.11
C ASN A 163 4.91 -7.45 -11.67
N PHE A 164 4.34 -8.47 -11.07
CA PHE A 164 4.48 -9.86 -11.51
C PHE A 164 3.40 -10.20 -12.54
N ARG A 165 3.80 -10.74 -13.69
CA ARG A 165 2.85 -11.25 -14.69
C ARG A 165 2.05 -12.42 -14.14
N ASP A 166 2.74 -13.33 -13.45
CA ASP A 166 2.13 -14.49 -12.80
C ASP A 166 1.96 -14.19 -11.30
N LYS A 167 0.76 -14.44 -10.80
CA LYS A 167 0.44 -14.22 -9.39
C LYS A 167 1.38 -15.02 -8.48
N ILE A 168 2.05 -14.33 -7.56
CA ILE A 168 2.83 -14.94 -6.50
C ILE A 168 1.86 -15.54 -5.48
N LYS A 169 2.12 -16.77 -5.05
CA LYS A 169 1.23 -17.48 -4.13
C LYS A 169 1.54 -17.13 -2.67
N ALA A 170 0.49 -17.16 -1.87
CA ALA A 170 0.60 -17.01 -0.42
C ALA A 170 1.69 -17.92 0.17
N GLY A 171 2.57 -17.35 0.97
CA GLY A 171 3.68 -18.07 1.59
C GLY A 171 4.87 -18.37 0.67
N GLU A 172 4.80 -18.03 -0.61
CA GLU A 172 5.93 -18.15 -1.52
C GLU A 172 7.00 -17.09 -1.19
N GLU A 173 8.26 -17.51 -1.18
CA GLU A 173 9.37 -16.64 -0.83
C GLU A 173 9.87 -15.88 -2.06
N ILE A 174 9.89 -14.57 -1.93
CA ILE A 174 10.58 -13.64 -2.84
C ILE A 174 11.76 -13.04 -2.08
N ALA A 175 12.95 -13.04 -2.67
CA ALA A 175 14.11 -12.39 -2.09
C ALA A 175 14.55 -11.22 -2.97
N LEU A 176 14.60 -10.02 -2.38
CA LEU A 176 15.27 -8.86 -2.94
C LEU A 176 16.67 -8.80 -2.33
N VAL A 177 17.68 -9.01 -3.14
CA VAL A 177 19.08 -8.96 -2.72
C VAL A 177 19.69 -7.68 -3.22
N LYS A 178 20.22 -6.86 -2.31
CA LYS A 178 20.98 -5.65 -2.62
C LYS A 178 22.39 -5.83 -2.14
N ASP A 179 23.33 -5.80 -3.08
CA ASP A 179 24.73 -6.17 -2.86
C ASP A 179 24.87 -7.57 -2.24
N GLU A 180 25.19 -7.68 -0.94
CA GLU A 180 25.28 -8.96 -0.21
C GLU A 180 24.13 -9.13 0.82
N GLU A 181 23.25 -8.12 0.99
CA GLU A 181 22.14 -8.16 1.93
C GLU A 181 20.88 -8.73 1.28
N SER A 182 20.37 -9.84 1.83
CA SER A 182 19.14 -10.48 1.36
C SER A 182 17.94 -10.09 2.20
N HIS A 183 16.89 -9.62 1.55
CA HIS A 183 15.59 -9.32 2.15
C HIS A 183 14.59 -10.36 1.70
N PHE A 184 14.28 -11.31 2.58
CA PHE A 184 13.30 -12.35 2.32
C PHE A 184 11.90 -11.85 2.63
N LEU A 185 10.99 -12.02 1.67
CA LEU A 185 9.62 -11.55 1.70
C LEU A 185 8.68 -12.73 1.44
N SER A 186 7.82 -13.03 2.42
CA SER A 186 6.80 -14.08 2.26
C SER A 186 5.49 -13.50 2.77
N MET A 187 4.58 -13.20 1.85
CA MET A 187 3.32 -12.55 2.17
C MET A 187 2.18 -13.56 2.34
N PRO A 188 1.19 -13.26 3.19
CA PRO A 188 0.16 -14.23 3.56
C PRO A 188 -0.94 -14.42 2.50
N ASN A 189 -1.01 -13.56 1.50
CA ASN A 189 -2.00 -13.58 0.43
C ASN A 189 -1.34 -13.73 -0.94
N ASP A 190 -2.10 -14.19 -1.94
CA ASP A 190 -1.68 -14.16 -3.36
C ASP A 190 -1.67 -12.70 -3.87
N TYR A 191 -0.69 -12.33 -4.69
CA TYR A 191 -0.57 -10.96 -5.21
C TYR A 191 0.11 -10.89 -6.59
N THR A 192 -0.06 -9.75 -7.26
CA THR A 192 0.65 -9.40 -8.51
C THR A 192 1.52 -8.15 -8.37
N TYR A 193 1.27 -7.31 -7.35
CA TYR A 193 2.09 -6.14 -7.04
C TYR A 193 2.73 -6.28 -5.68
N LEU A 194 4.01 -5.93 -5.61
CA LEU A 194 4.81 -5.86 -4.39
C LEU A 194 5.48 -4.50 -4.32
N VAL A 195 5.16 -3.74 -3.28
CA VAL A 195 5.84 -2.49 -2.93
C VAL A 195 6.81 -2.78 -1.80
N VAL A 196 8.06 -2.38 -1.95
CA VAL A 196 9.08 -2.46 -0.90
C VAL A 196 9.77 -1.11 -0.74
N SER A 197 9.89 -0.64 0.49
CA SER A 197 10.66 0.55 0.83
C SER A 197 11.44 0.33 2.13
N LYS A 198 12.70 0.75 2.15
CA LYS A 198 13.60 0.65 3.31
C LYS A 198 14.65 1.75 3.26
N ALA A 199 15.15 2.14 4.43
CA ALA A 199 16.20 3.15 4.53
C ALA A 199 17.49 2.78 3.75
N SER A 200 17.84 1.48 3.69
CA SER A 200 19.02 1.00 2.93
C SER A 200 18.90 1.18 1.41
N PHE A 201 17.71 1.50 0.89
CA PHE A 201 17.53 1.78 -0.54
C PHE A 201 18.01 3.18 -0.95
N GLY A 202 18.32 4.06 0.00
CA GLY A 202 18.94 5.37 -0.27
C GLY A 202 20.41 5.30 -0.68
N GLU A 203 21.06 4.14 -0.52
CA GLU A 203 22.45 3.93 -0.92
C GLU A 203 22.51 3.34 -2.34
N GLU A 204 23.54 3.71 -3.12
CA GLU A 204 23.82 3.07 -4.40
C GLU A 204 24.12 1.58 -4.19
N GLY A 205 23.75 0.75 -5.16
CA GLY A 205 24.04 -0.69 -5.09
C GLY A 205 23.25 -1.49 -6.12
N THR A 206 23.77 -2.66 -6.44
CA THR A 206 23.15 -3.57 -7.41
C THR A 206 22.14 -4.47 -6.71
N CYS A 207 20.96 -4.57 -7.31
CA CYS A 207 19.86 -5.39 -6.82
C CYS A 207 19.58 -6.57 -7.75
N THR A 208 19.15 -7.68 -7.15
CA THR A 208 18.63 -8.84 -7.86
C THR A 208 17.35 -9.32 -7.19
N LEU A 209 16.43 -9.87 -7.98
CA LEU A 209 15.15 -10.40 -7.49
C LEU A 209 15.12 -11.91 -7.69
N TRP A 210 14.69 -12.64 -6.66
CA TRP A 210 14.66 -14.10 -6.66
C TRP A 210 13.29 -14.63 -6.23
N ARG A 211 12.92 -15.78 -6.78
CA ARG A 211 11.76 -16.59 -6.39
C ARG A 211 12.25 -17.98 -6.04
N GLY A 212 12.38 -18.26 -4.74
CA GLY A 212 13.10 -19.45 -4.29
C GLY A 212 14.56 -19.43 -4.79
N GLU A 213 14.94 -20.43 -5.61
CA GLU A 213 16.28 -20.54 -6.21
C GLU A 213 16.40 -19.91 -7.61
N GLU A 214 15.30 -19.40 -8.16
CA GLU A 214 15.26 -18.81 -9.50
C GLU A 214 15.51 -17.30 -9.42
N GLN A 215 16.56 -16.80 -10.09
CA GLN A 215 16.75 -15.36 -10.30
C GLN A 215 15.81 -14.87 -11.40
N LEU A 216 15.05 -13.84 -11.09
CA LEU A 216 14.04 -13.29 -11.99
C LEU A 216 14.62 -12.17 -12.86
N GLN A 217 14.10 -12.07 -14.07
CA GLN A 217 14.38 -10.94 -14.95
C GLN A 217 13.36 -9.84 -14.73
N VAL A 218 13.80 -8.59 -14.82
CA VAL A 218 12.97 -7.41 -14.67
C VAL A 218 13.16 -6.45 -15.85
N VAL A 219 12.10 -5.72 -16.19
CA VAL A 219 12.12 -4.62 -17.16
C VAL A 219 11.71 -3.35 -16.43
N GLU A 220 12.54 -2.31 -16.49
CA GLU A 220 12.21 -1.02 -15.89
C GLU A 220 11.00 -0.39 -16.62
N ILE A 221 10.03 0.08 -15.85
CA ILE A 221 8.88 0.83 -16.36
C ILE A 221 9.14 2.31 -16.10
N SER A 222 9.20 3.10 -17.17
CA SER A 222 9.47 4.54 -17.06
C SER A 222 8.38 5.28 -16.29
N GLY A 223 8.77 6.25 -15.46
CA GLY A 223 7.90 6.95 -14.51
C GLY A 223 6.65 7.65 -15.07
N GLY A 224 6.55 7.86 -16.39
CA GLY A 224 5.32 8.35 -17.03
C GLY A 224 4.16 7.35 -17.00
N ASP A 225 4.46 6.07 -16.89
CA ASP A 225 3.48 4.98 -16.89
C ASP A 225 3.02 4.61 -15.46
N MET A 226 3.64 5.18 -14.43
CA MET A 226 3.30 4.93 -13.01
C MET A 226 2.13 5.77 -12.50
N MET A 227 1.68 6.78 -13.25
CA MET A 227 0.58 7.63 -12.80
C MET A 227 -0.78 6.95 -13.06
N PRO A 228 -1.67 6.86 -12.06
CA PRO A 228 -3.07 6.59 -12.32
C PRO A 228 -3.62 7.67 -13.24
N PRO A 229 -4.63 7.38 -14.07
CA PRO A 229 -5.24 8.39 -14.91
C PRO A 229 -5.70 9.57 -14.04
N ALA A 230 -5.35 10.79 -14.46
CA ALA A 230 -5.57 12.04 -13.73
C ALA A 230 -7.06 12.36 -13.59
N SER A 231 -7.77 11.63 -12.75
CA SER A 231 -9.19 11.86 -12.40
C SER A 231 -9.40 12.27 -10.95
N LEU A 232 -8.32 12.37 -10.16
CA LEU A 232 -8.44 12.78 -8.78
C LEU A 232 -8.29 14.31 -8.71
N ASP A 233 -9.35 14.97 -8.26
CA ASP A 233 -9.32 16.35 -7.82
C ASP A 233 -8.35 16.45 -6.62
N ARG A 234 -7.09 16.72 -6.91
CA ARG A 234 -6.01 16.83 -5.91
C ARG A 234 -6.25 18.10 -5.09
N GLY A 235 -6.97 17.96 -3.98
CA GLY A 235 -7.04 18.99 -2.97
C GLY A 235 -5.63 19.32 -2.49
N GLN A 236 -5.40 20.57 -2.08
CA GLN A 236 -4.12 20.98 -1.50
C GLN A 236 -3.83 20.15 -0.25
N ILE A 237 -2.64 19.56 -0.20
CA ILE A 237 -2.11 18.98 1.04
C ILE A 237 -2.14 20.13 2.08
N PRO A 238 -2.63 19.92 3.31
CA PRO A 238 -2.53 20.91 4.37
C PRO A 238 -1.08 21.39 4.52
N ASP A 239 -0.88 22.70 4.70
CA ASP A 239 0.45 23.36 4.70
C ASP A 239 1.48 22.75 5.65
N GLU A 240 1.04 21.98 6.63
CA GLU A 240 1.89 21.25 7.57
C GLU A 240 2.56 19.98 6.96
N PHE A 241 2.18 19.60 5.72
CA PHE A 241 2.69 18.43 5.00
C PHE A 241 3.29 18.79 3.62
N VAL A 242 3.45 20.08 3.30
CA VAL A 242 3.90 20.50 1.95
C VAL A 242 5.41 20.46 1.83
N HIS A 243 5.91 19.58 0.95
CA HIS A 243 7.10 19.83 0.16
C HIS A 243 6.67 20.24 -1.27
N GLU A 244 7.36 21.22 -1.85
CA GLU A 244 6.97 21.90 -3.10
C GLU A 244 6.80 20.92 -4.27
N MET A 245 5.69 21.01 -4.99
CA MET A 245 5.43 20.20 -6.18
C MET A 245 6.19 20.73 -7.42
N PRO A 246 6.64 19.87 -8.35
CA PRO A 246 7.33 20.30 -9.57
C PRO A 246 6.44 21.17 -10.45
N GLU A 247 7.01 22.26 -11.03
CA GLU A 247 6.30 23.14 -11.95
C GLU A 247 5.93 22.42 -13.26
N GLY A 248 4.66 22.48 -13.66
CA GLY A 248 4.22 22.07 -14.99
C GLY A 248 2.93 21.25 -15.10
N PHE A 249 2.16 21.12 -14.05
CA PHE A 249 0.93 20.31 -14.07
C PHE A 249 -0.34 21.16 -14.26
N GLU A 250 -1.05 20.99 -15.41
CA GLU A 250 -2.37 21.62 -15.64
C GLU A 250 -3.52 20.68 -15.24
N PRO A 251 -4.47 21.12 -14.40
CA PRO A 251 -5.64 20.30 -14.03
C PRO A 251 -6.76 20.42 -15.06
N GLY A 252 -7.23 19.30 -15.57
CA GLY A 252 -8.54 19.26 -16.23
C GLY A 252 -8.67 18.47 -17.51
N GLN A 253 -8.60 17.15 -17.49
CA GLN A 253 -9.32 16.28 -18.43
C GLN A 253 -9.81 15.04 -17.72
N LYS A 254 -11.12 14.76 -17.78
CA LYS A 254 -11.72 13.53 -17.26
C LYS A 254 -11.40 12.35 -18.16
N PRO A 255 -10.83 11.25 -17.66
CA PRO A 255 -10.86 9.99 -18.37
C PRO A 255 -12.07 9.17 -17.92
N GLY A 256 -12.79 8.63 -18.88
CA GLY A 256 -13.85 7.67 -18.64
C GLY A 256 -13.31 6.25 -18.53
N GLY A 257 -13.92 5.47 -17.64
CA GLY A 257 -13.93 4.02 -17.68
C GLY A 257 -12.76 3.33 -17.00
N ARG A 258 -13.07 2.42 -16.06
CA ARG A 258 -12.16 1.38 -15.55
C ARG A 258 -11.65 0.52 -16.73
N GLY A 259 -10.56 0.94 -17.35
CA GLY A 259 -9.83 0.17 -18.35
C GLY A 259 -8.56 -0.36 -17.73
N GLY A 260 -8.29 -1.66 -17.89
CA GLY A 260 -7.00 -2.23 -17.55
C GLY A 260 -5.88 -1.39 -18.14
N ARG A 261 -4.85 -1.11 -17.37
CA ARG A 261 -3.68 -0.33 -17.81
C ARG A 261 -3.04 -1.05 -18.98
N ASP A 262 -3.03 -0.42 -20.13
CA ASP A 262 -2.18 -0.82 -21.27
C ASP A 262 -0.78 -0.26 -20.94
N PHE A 263 0.03 -1.08 -20.27
CA PHE A 263 1.46 -0.82 -20.16
C PHE A 263 2.04 -1.01 -21.54
N GLY A 264 2.14 0.00 -22.37
CA GLY A 264 2.66 -0.05 -23.74
C GLY A 264 3.47 -1.31 -24.11
N GLN A 265 3.83 -1.57 -25.31
CA GLN A 265 4.55 -2.81 -25.68
C GLN A 265 5.87 -2.88 -24.89
N ILE A 266 5.85 -3.60 -23.73
CA ILE A 266 7.05 -3.87 -22.96
C ILE A 266 7.91 -4.81 -23.78
N ASN A 267 9.07 -4.33 -24.17
CA ASN A 267 10.02 -5.13 -24.93
C ASN A 267 10.77 -6.06 -23.97
N VAL A 268 10.47 -7.33 -24.04
CA VAL A 268 11.13 -8.38 -23.20
C VAL A 268 12.64 -8.48 -23.53
N GLU A 269 13.10 -7.95 -24.68
CA GLU A 269 14.52 -7.89 -25.02
C GLU A 269 15.32 -6.94 -24.10
N ASP A 270 14.64 -6.00 -23.41
CA ASP A 270 15.23 -5.07 -22.45
C ASP A 270 15.29 -5.64 -21.02
N ALA A 271 14.92 -6.91 -20.82
CA ALA A 271 14.92 -7.55 -19.52
C ALA A 271 16.36 -7.77 -18.99
N VAL A 272 16.57 -7.40 -17.73
CA VAL A 272 17.85 -7.52 -17.03
C VAL A 272 17.73 -8.39 -15.79
N MET A 273 18.84 -8.99 -15.36
CA MET A 273 18.93 -9.79 -14.13
C MET A 273 19.37 -8.94 -12.93
N GLU A 274 20.04 -7.85 -13.19
CA GLU A 274 20.55 -6.91 -12.19
C GLU A 274 19.99 -5.52 -12.47
N PHE A 275 19.61 -4.80 -11.43
CA PHE A 275 19.03 -3.46 -11.52
C PHE A 275 19.47 -2.61 -10.33
N GLU A 276 19.21 -1.32 -10.39
CA GLU A 276 19.51 -0.36 -9.33
C GLU A 276 18.22 0.26 -8.81
N ILE A 277 18.15 0.53 -7.50
CA ILE A 277 17.11 1.38 -6.92
C ILE A 277 17.64 2.80 -6.93
N LYS A 278 17.04 3.62 -7.80
CA LYS A 278 17.37 5.05 -7.98
C LYS A 278 16.60 5.90 -6.98
N GLU A 279 17.00 7.15 -6.84
CA GLU A 279 16.29 8.14 -6.04
C GLU A 279 14.80 8.21 -6.43
N GLY A 280 13.93 8.23 -5.43
CA GLY A 280 12.48 8.24 -5.59
C GLY A 280 11.88 6.86 -5.84
N GLY A 281 10.86 6.81 -6.70
CA GLY A 281 10.11 5.60 -7.02
C GLY A 281 10.66 4.84 -8.22
N ASN A 282 10.77 3.54 -8.08
CA ASN A 282 11.25 2.64 -9.11
C ASN A 282 10.19 1.57 -9.39
N MET A 283 9.89 1.30 -10.65
CA MET A 283 8.93 0.26 -11.01
C MET A 283 9.52 -0.71 -12.03
N TYR A 284 9.35 -1.99 -11.75
CA TYR A 284 9.82 -3.07 -12.60
C TYR A 284 8.71 -4.06 -12.90
N MET A 285 8.56 -4.42 -14.17
CA MET A 285 7.79 -5.60 -14.55
C MET A 285 8.67 -6.83 -14.45
N VAL A 286 8.20 -7.83 -13.72
CA VAL A 286 8.89 -9.11 -13.58
C VAL A 286 8.52 -10.01 -14.74
N VAL A 287 9.52 -10.45 -15.49
CA VAL A 287 9.36 -11.32 -16.66
C VAL A 287 9.69 -12.74 -16.25
N SER A 288 8.75 -13.67 -16.44
CA SER A 288 8.99 -15.08 -16.19
C SER A 288 9.92 -15.66 -17.25
N ASN A 289 10.96 -16.39 -16.82
CA ASN A 289 11.85 -17.13 -17.71
C ASN A 289 11.20 -18.40 -18.33
N ARG A 290 9.89 -18.63 -18.12
CA ARG A 290 9.20 -19.76 -18.72
C ARG A 290 8.98 -19.52 -20.21
N ILE A 291 9.93 -20.02 -21.03
CA ILE A 291 9.74 -20.28 -22.46
C ILE A 291 8.86 -21.53 -22.63
#